data_8ac48ac9567cae4a18d670ce8fe26aeb
#
_entry.id   8ac48ac9567cae4a18d670ce8fe26aeb
#
_cell.length_a   1.000
_cell.length_b   1.000
_cell.length_c   1.000
_cell.angle_alpha   90.00
_cell.angle_beta   90.00
_cell.angle_gamma   90.00
#
_symmetry.space_group_name_H-M   'P 1'
#
loop_
_entity.id
_entity.type
_entity.pdbx_description
1 polymer ?
#
loop_
_entity_poly.entity_id
_entity_poly.type
_entity_poly.pdbx_seq_one_letter_code
_entity_poly.pdbx_strand_id
1 'polypeptide(L)'
;MTATFPNHSQIILTGANDEADIDKLRGLKYQLVILDEAGSFGRHIDALVEEVLEPALIDCDGTLAMIGTPTAACSGFFYEASTGIRPGYSQHHWTILENSYIPHAGEYLDKKRESKGWGDDNPVYLREWCGRWVRSDDSLVYRYHSLNIVDGLPDDHDFEYILGVDLGYHDATAFVVMAYSRDLPYVFIVDCQKQSKMLPTDIAERIGDLADEYDFTRIVADTGGLGKSIVEEFKVRYGLPIYPAEKTKKMSYIDMMNSDLADGILKVTRGSDILDEWQNLQWDEDHRKEDPRFDNHLADAALYAWRECRHYRYEAPVEKPKYGTREYWDMVEDNYWAEAERDLDRNESDKWWAAGTAIERLQ
;
A
#
# COMPACT_ATOMS: atom_id res chain seq x y z
N MET A 1 23.76 -12.15 -14.84
CA MET A 1 24.51 -12.51 -16.07
C MET A 1 25.89 -11.87 -15.99
N THR A 2 26.99 -12.57 -16.40
CA THR A 2 28.34 -11.99 -16.31
C THR A 2 29.04 -12.13 -17.66
N ALA A 3 29.62 -11.04 -18.14
CA ALA A 3 30.50 -11.02 -19.33
C ALA A 3 31.95 -10.77 -18.88
N THR A 4 32.88 -11.61 -19.32
CA THR A 4 34.30 -11.48 -18.98
C THR A 4 35.10 -11.17 -20.25
N PHE A 5 35.96 -10.17 -20.18
CA PHE A 5 36.80 -9.70 -21.25
C PHE A 5 38.22 -10.34 -21.19
N PRO A 6 39.00 -10.30 -22.30
CA PRO A 6 40.35 -10.87 -22.33
C PRO A 6 41.34 -10.29 -21.31
N ASN A 7 41.10 -9.06 -20.85
CA ASN A 7 41.87 -8.39 -19.79
C ASN A 7 41.38 -8.73 -18.39
N HIS A 8 40.51 -9.73 -18.24
CA HIS A 8 39.86 -10.17 -17.01
C HIS A 8 38.90 -9.16 -16.38
N SER A 9 38.59 -8.03 -17.00
CA SER A 9 37.50 -7.18 -16.55
C SER A 9 36.15 -7.85 -16.76
N GLN A 10 35.17 -7.49 -15.93
CA GLN A 10 33.84 -8.11 -15.96
C GLN A 10 32.73 -7.04 -15.97
N ILE A 11 31.68 -7.34 -16.70
CA ILE A 11 30.41 -6.65 -16.58
C ILE A 11 29.43 -7.64 -15.98
N ILE A 12 28.81 -7.24 -14.88
CA ILE A 12 27.79 -8.03 -14.16
C ILE A 12 26.43 -7.32 -14.30
N LEU A 13 25.45 -8.04 -14.86
CA LEU A 13 24.05 -7.60 -14.89
C LEU A 13 23.29 -8.39 -13.85
N THR A 14 22.65 -7.69 -12.93
CA THR A 14 21.89 -8.27 -11.82
C THR A 14 20.68 -7.41 -11.49
N GLY A 15 19.68 -7.96 -10.81
CA GLY A 15 18.61 -7.21 -10.19
C GLY A 15 18.93 -6.93 -8.73
N ALA A 16 18.17 -6.02 -8.14
CA ALA A 16 18.20 -5.71 -6.71
C ALA A 16 16.75 -5.45 -6.24
N ASN A 17 15.87 -6.45 -6.42
CA ASN A 17 14.45 -6.35 -6.16
C ASN A 17 14.09 -6.53 -4.67
N ASP A 18 14.94 -7.24 -3.93
CA ASP A 18 14.73 -7.52 -2.52
C ASP A 18 16.06 -7.47 -1.73
N GLU A 19 15.97 -7.51 -0.41
CA GLU A 19 17.16 -7.49 0.47
C GLU A 19 18.15 -8.63 0.16
N ALA A 20 17.65 -9.80 -0.22
CA ALA A 20 18.50 -10.94 -0.57
C ALA A 20 19.28 -10.72 -1.86
N ASP A 21 18.74 -9.99 -2.82
CA ASP A 21 19.45 -9.58 -4.04
C ASP A 21 20.47 -8.47 -3.73
N ILE A 22 20.12 -7.53 -2.86
CA ILE A 22 21.01 -6.47 -2.39
C ILE A 22 22.20 -7.05 -1.62
N ASP A 23 21.99 -8.02 -0.75
CA ASP A 23 23.05 -8.65 0.03
C ASP A 23 24.06 -9.40 -0.83
N LYS A 24 23.68 -9.92 -2.00
CA LYS A 24 24.61 -10.55 -2.96
C LYS A 24 25.64 -9.57 -3.54
N LEU A 25 25.38 -8.27 -3.46
CA LEU A 25 26.27 -7.22 -3.95
C LEU A 25 27.28 -6.79 -2.90
N ARG A 26 27.08 -7.17 -1.63
CA ARG A 26 28.00 -6.84 -0.53
C ARG A 26 29.36 -7.54 -0.70
N GLY A 27 30.40 -6.84 -0.34
CA GLY A 27 31.78 -7.38 -0.34
C GLY A 27 32.43 -7.53 -1.71
N LEU A 28 31.78 -7.08 -2.77
CA LEU A 28 32.36 -6.95 -4.10
C LEU A 28 33.08 -5.60 -4.26
N LYS A 29 33.88 -5.45 -5.33
CA LYS A 29 34.61 -4.22 -5.63
C LYS A 29 34.26 -3.78 -7.04
N TYR A 30 33.81 -2.52 -7.15
CA TYR A 30 33.36 -1.98 -8.42
C TYR A 30 34.13 -0.72 -8.81
N GLN A 31 34.46 -0.60 -10.11
CA GLN A 31 34.93 0.65 -10.71
C GLN A 31 33.79 1.53 -11.20
N LEU A 32 32.69 0.91 -11.61
CA LEU A 32 31.49 1.60 -12.06
C LEU A 32 30.28 0.77 -11.70
N VAL A 33 29.30 1.42 -11.09
CA VAL A 33 27.95 0.88 -10.91
C VAL A 33 26.99 1.78 -11.66
N ILE A 34 26.09 1.18 -12.42
CA ILE A 34 24.99 1.88 -13.10
C ILE A 34 23.68 1.32 -12.54
N LEU A 35 22.90 2.17 -11.90
CA LEU A 35 21.52 1.88 -11.54
C LEU A 35 20.63 2.37 -12.67
N ASP A 36 20.08 1.41 -13.42
CA ASP A 36 19.15 1.70 -14.50
C ASP A 36 17.72 1.74 -13.96
N GLU A 37 16.89 2.65 -14.48
CA GLU A 37 15.55 2.95 -13.96
C GLU A 37 15.56 3.26 -12.45
N ALA A 38 16.48 4.11 -12.02
CA ALA A 38 16.74 4.40 -10.61
C ALA A 38 15.50 4.89 -9.84
N GLY A 39 14.54 5.52 -10.51
CA GLY A 39 13.27 5.92 -9.93
C GLY A 39 12.35 4.76 -9.50
N SER A 40 12.63 3.53 -9.95
CA SER A 40 11.82 2.34 -9.66
C SER A 40 12.30 1.52 -8.46
N PHE A 41 13.44 1.87 -7.85
CA PHE A 41 13.99 1.11 -6.71
C PHE A 41 13.27 1.36 -5.38
N GLY A 42 12.39 2.37 -5.32
CA GLY A 42 11.65 2.71 -4.10
C GLY A 42 12.58 2.99 -2.90
N ARG A 43 12.15 2.61 -1.70
CA ARG A 43 12.89 2.83 -0.45
C ARG A 43 14.20 2.04 -0.33
N HIS A 44 14.32 0.93 -1.04
CA HIS A 44 15.52 0.09 -0.97
C HIS A 44 16.75 0.76 -1.57
N ILE A 45 16.58 1.83 -2.35
CA ILE A 45 17.67 2.53 -2.99
C ILE A 45 18.62 3.20 -1.99
N ASP A 46 18.11 3.72 -0.86
CA ASP A 46 18.92 4.34 0.19
C ASP A 46 19.90 3.31 0.78
N ALA A 47 19.37 2.18 1.27
CA ALA A 47 20.21 1.10 1.81
C ALA A 47 21.12 0.48 0.74
N LEU A 48 20.63 0.28 -0.48
CA LEU A 48 21.44 -0.22 -1.59
C LEU A 48 22.63 0.69 -1.88
N VAL A 49 22.40 1.99 -1.98
CA VAL A 49 23.46 2.95 -2.32
C VAL A 49 24.40 3.14 -1.11
N GLU A 50 23.88 3.53 0.02
CA GLU A 50 24.69 3.99 1.16
C GLU A 50 25.37 2.85 1.92
N GLU A 51 24.71 1.68 2.03
CA GLU A 51 25.27 0.58 2.82
C GLU A 51 26.00 -0.47 1.99
N VAL A 52 25.74 -0.56 0.68
CA VAL A 52 26.25 -1.64 -0.15
C VAL A 52 27.15 -1.13 -1.27
N LEU A 53 26.64 -0.21 -2.11
CA LEU A 53 27.37 0.20 -3.32
C LEU A 53 28.47 1.22 -3.04
N GLU A 54 28.22 2.24 -2.23
CA GLU A 54 29.26 3.23 -1.88
C GLU A 54 30.48 2.57 -1.21
N PRO A 55 30.35 1.69 -0.21
CA PRO A 55 31.48 0.97 0.35
C PRO A 55 32.22 0.12 -0.70
N ALA A 56 31.50 -0.52 -1.63
CA ALA A 56 32.10 -1.35 -2.67
C ALA A 56 32.83 -0.55 -3.75
N LEU A 57 32.52 0.73 -3.92
CA LEU A 57 33.16 1.65 -4.86
C LEU A 57 34.44 2.28 -4.29
N ILE A 58 34.53 2.47 -2.96
CA ILE A 58 35.68 3.12 -2.30
C ILE A 58 37.00 2.43 -2.63
N ASP A 59 37.04 1.10 -2.62
CA ASP A 59 38.25 0.33 -2.87
C ASP A 59 38.88 0.53 -4.28
N CYS A 60 38.08 0.98 -5.23
CA CYS A 60 38.50 1.17 -6.63
C CYS A 60 38.43 2.66 -7.05
N ASP A 61 38.18 3.60 -6.13
CA ASP A 61 37.89 4.97 -6.51
C ASP A 61 36.77 5.02 -7.61
N GLY A 62 35.75 4.20 -7.40
CA GLY A 62 34.75 3.90 -8.41
C GLY A 62 33.65 4.97 -8.47
N THR A 63 32.85 4.89 -9.52
CA THR A 63 31.76 5.86 -9.79
C THR A 63 30.41 5.17 -9.73
N LEU A 64 29.43 5.83 -9.10
CA LEU A 64 28.01 5.49 -9.18
C LEU A 64 27.32 6.39 -10.20
N ALA A 65 26.62 5.79 -11.15
CA ALA A 65 25.73 6.49 -12.09
C ALA A 65 24.29 6.00 -11.89
N MET A 66 23.38 6.92 -11.75
CA MET A 66 21.93 6.63 -11.72
C MET A 66 21.29 7.21 -12.97
N ILE A 67 20.55 6.40 -13.69
CA ILE A 67 19.82 6.79 -14.89
C ILE A 67 18.35 6.37 -14.76
N GLY A 68 17.45 7.08 -15.37
CA GLY A 68 16.02 6.79 -15.37
C GLY A 68 15.18 7.96 -15.80
N THR A 69 13.88 7.71 -15.89
CA THR A 69 12.87 8.71 -16.19
C THR A 69 12.30 9.30 -14.87
N PRO A 70 11.97 10.60 -14.82
CA PRO A 70 11.34 11.19 -13.65
C PRO A 70 10.02 10.50 -13.29
N THR A 71 9.82 10.19 -12.01
CA THR A 71 8.56 9.62 -11.51
C THR A 71 7.51 10.70 -11.26
N ALA A 72 6.23 10.32 -11.27
CA ALA A 72 5.13 11.25 -11.01
C ALA A 72 5.11 11.81 -9.58
N ALA A 73 5.68 11.08 -8.63
CA ALA A 73 5.72 11.46 -7.22
C ALA A 73 6.65 12.63 -6.92
N CYS A 74 7.68 12.86 -7.74
CA CYS A 74 8.72 13.86 -7.47
C CYS A 74 9.27 13.73 -6.04
N SER A 75 9.67 12.54 -5.66
CA SER A 75 10.19 12.22 -4.33
C SER A 75 11.19 11.05 -4.39
N GLY A 76 11.89 10.78 -3.27
CA GLY A 76 12.82 9.68 -3.12
C GLY A 76 14.24 9.99 -3.61
N PHE A 77 15.15 9.02 -3.40
CA PHE A 77 16.59 9.17 -3.60
C PHE A 77 16.96 9.72 -4.99
N PHE A 78 16.43 9.09 -6.05
CA PHE A 78 16.75 9.50 -7.44
C PHE A 78 16.27 10.92 -7.75
N TYR A 79 15.08 11.30 -7.25
CA TYR A 79 14.59 12.68 -7.35
C TYR A 79 15.54 13.65 -6.65
N GLU A 80 15.88 13.38 -5.39
CA GLU A 80 16.75 14.24 -4.60
C GLU A 80 18.15 14.40 -5.21
N ALA A 81 18.74 13.29 -5.66
CA ALA A 81 20.05 13.29 -6.29
C ALA A 81 20.03 14.04 -7.64
N SER A 82 19.02 13.82 -8.49
CA SER A 82 18.92 14.42 -9.82
C SER A 82 18.48 15.89 -9.81
N THR A 83 17.87 16.37 -8.71
CA THR A 83 17.45 17.78 -8.55
C THR A 83 18.41 18.60 -7.68
N GLY A 84 19.45 17.99 -7.12
CA GLY A 84 20.45 18.65 -6.27
C GLY A 84 20.02 18.87 -4.83
N ILE A 85 18.92 18.28 -4.40
CA ILE A 85 18.49 18.27 -2.98
C ILE A 85 19.47 17.43 -2.17
N ARG A 86 19.89 16.26 -2.71
CA ARG A 86 20.90 15.40 -2.09
C ARG A 86 22.29 15.83 -2.55
N PRO A 87 23.20 16.23 -1.64
CA PRO A 87 24.55 16.67 -2.01
C PRO A 87 25.43 15.51 -2.48
N GLY A 88 26.49 15.81 -3.22
CA GLY A 88 27.48 14.83 -3.67
C GLY A 88 27.20 14.22 -5.05
N TYR A 89 26.07 14.51 -5.68
CA TYR A 89 25.69 14.02 -7.00
C TYR A 89 25.76 15.13 -8.04
N SER A 90 26.41 14.87 -9.18
CA SER A 90 26.34 15.71 -10.37
C SER A 90 25.06 15.39 -11.16
N GLN A 91 24.39 16.44 -11.62
CA GLN A 91 23.11 16.31 -12.33
C GLN A 91 23.34 16.39 -13.84
N HIS A 92 22.72 15.47 -14.54
CA HIS A 92 22.76 15.42 -15.99
C HIS A 92 21.34 15.21 -16.51
N HIS A 93 20.99 15.94 -17.56
CA HIS A 93 19.67 15.89 -18.15
C HIS A 93 19.78 15.84 -19.66
N TRP A 94 19.08 14.89 -20.25
CA TRP A 94 18.99 14.74 -21.71
C TRP A 94 17.56 14.53 -22.15
N THR A 95 17.28 15.04 -23.33
CA THR A 95 16.02 14.81 -24.03
C THR A 95 16.28 14.03 -25.32
N ILE A 96 15.24 13.51 -25.94
CA ILE A 96 15.34 12.86 -27.24
C ILE A 96 15.89 13.83 -28.32
N LEU A 97 15.70 15.14 -28.15
CA LEU A 97 16.17 16.17 -29.09
C LEU A 97 17.70 16.30 -29.14
N GLU A 98 18.36 15.93 -28.04
CA GLU A 98 19.82 15.96 -27.92
C GLU A 98 20.47 14.68 -28.42
N ASN A 99 19.69 13.65 -28.75
CA ASN A 99 20.19 12.39 -29.27
C ASN A 99 20.49 12.50 -30.79
N SER A 100 21.72 12.72 -31.13
CA SER A 100 22.17 12.86 -32.52
C SER A 100 21.99 11.60 -33.40
N TYR A 101 21.74 10.45 -32.79
CA TYR A 101 21.49 9.18 -33.50
C TYR A 101 20.01 9.02 -33.91
N ILE A 102 19.11 9.87 -33.46
CA ILE A 102 17.69 9.84 -33.83
C ILE A 102 17.44 10.97 -34.81
N PRO A 103 17.41 10.70 -36.14
CA PRO A 103 17.07 11.70 -37.12
C PRO A 103 15.61 12.15 -36.95
N HIS A 104 15.36 13.44 -37.13
CA HIS A 104 14.01 14.00 -37.07
C HIS A 104 13.28 13.83 -35.72
N ALA A 105 14.01 13.79 -34.61
CA ALA A 105 13.45 13.63 -33.26
C ALA A 105 12.35 14.68 -32.97
N GLY A 106 12.54 15.94 -33.38
CA GLY A 106 11.55 17.00 -33.20
C GLY A 106 10.23 16.71 -33.94
N GLU A 107 10.31 16.35 -35.22
CA GLU A 107 9.11 16.02 -36.03
C GLU A 107 8.37 14.80 -35.45
N TYR A 108 9.12 13.83 -34.91
CA TYR A 108 8.53 12.67 -34.24
C TYR A 108 7.75 13.08 -32.99
N LEU A 109 8.33 13.95 -32.16
CA LEU A 109 7.67 14.47 -30.97
C LEU A 109 6.40 15.29 -31.29
N ASP A 110 6.49 16.13 -32.30
CA ASP A 110 5.34 16.97 -32.71
C ASP A 110 4.17 16.07 -33.17
N LYS A 111 4.44 15.08 -34.02
CA LYS A 111 3.43 14.12 -34.44
C LYS A 111 2.86 13.29 -33.27
N LYS A 112 3.70 12.91 -32.31
CA LYS A 112 3.27 12.19 -31.12
C LYS A 112 2.33 13.04 -30.27
N ARG A 113 2.69 14.29 -30.03
CA ARG A 113 1.87 15.27 -29.29
C ARG A 113 0.53 15.50 -29.95
N GLU A 114 0.53 15.76 -31.28
CA GLU A 114 -0.69 15.94 -32.05
C GLU A 114 -1.60 14.70 -31.98
N SER A 115 -1.03 13.51 -32.15
CA SER A 115 -1.79 12.25 -32.13
C SER A 115 -2.43 11.94 -30.78
N LYS A 116 -1.82 12.40 -29.68
CA LYS A 116 -2.30 12.20 -28.31
C LYS A 116 -3.06 13.40 -27.74
N GLY A 117 -3.10 14.53 -28.46
CA GLY A 117 -3.71 15.76 -27.99
C GLY A 117 -2.98 16.38 -26.79
N TRP A 118 -1.67 16.16 -26.66
CA TRP A 118 -0.90 16.67 -25.52
C TRP A 118 -0.52 18.14 -25.71
N GLY A 119 -0.88 18.99 -24.73
CA GLY A 119 -0.36 20.34 -24.61
C GLY A 119 1.10 20.37 -24.15
N ASP A 120 1.69 21.58 -24.12
CA ASP A 120 3.07 21.78 -23.62
C ASP A 120 3.23 21.48 -22.13
N ASP A 121 2.14 21.49 -21.39
CA ASP A 121 2.03 21.27 -19.96
C ASP A 121 1.64 19.84 -19.59
N ASN A 122 1.45 18.95 -20.57
CA ASN A 122 1.06 17.57 -20.30
C ASN A 122 2.12 16.84 -19.45
N PRO A 123 1.78 16.31 -18.25
CA PRO A 123 2.75 15.72 -17.33
C PRO A 123 3.48 14.50 -17.90
N VAL A 124 2.79 13.68 -18.70
CA VAL A 124 3.40 12.49 -19.34
C VAL A 124 4.43 12.94 -20.39
N TYR A 125 4.06 13.92 -21.22
CA TYR A 125 4.99 14.49 -22.18
C TYR A 125 6.24 15.08 -21.52
N LEU A 126 6.04 15.84 -20.46
CA LEU A 126 7.13 16.49 -19.74
C LEU A 126 8.06 15.48 -19.05
N ARG A 127 7.54 14.41 -18.47
CA ARG A 127 8.36 13.36 -17.83
C ARG A 127 9.04 12.47 -18.85
N GLU A 128 8.26 11.78 -19.68
CA GLU A 128 8.74 10.69 -20.55
C GLU A 128 9.57 11.18 -21.74
N TRP A 129 9.31 12.38 -22.22
CA TRP A 129 9.95 12.90 -23.46
C TRP A 129 10.87 14.08 -23.21
N CYS A 130 10.57 14.87 -22.17
CA CYS A 130 11.39 16.02 -21.81
C CYS A 130 12.27 15.79 -20.58
N GLY A 131 12.17 14.63 -19.91
CA GLY A 131 12.95 14.30 -18.72
C GLY A 131 12.75 15.25 -17.53
N ARG A 132 11.60 15.93 -17.47
CA ARG A 132 11.32 16.92 -16.43
C ARG A 132 10.58 16.32 -15.25
N TRP A 133 10.99 16.67 -14.06
CA TRP A 133 10.25 16.36 -12.85
C TRP A 133 8.97 17.20 -12.80
N VAL A 134 7.84 16.55 -12.97
CA VAL A 134 6.51 17.17 -12.90
C VAL A 134 5.61 16.26 -12.10
N ARG A 135 5.19 16.73 -10.95
CA ARG A 135 4.21 16.03 -10.13
C ARG A 135 2.88 15.95 -10.87
N SER A 136 2.28 14.78 -10.85
CA SER A 136 0.98 14.53 -11.48
C SER A 136 0.17 13.60 -10.59
N ASP A 137 -0.56 14.19 -9.66
CA ASP A 137 -1.45 13.43 -8.77
C ASP A 137 -2.55 12.71 -9.57
N ASP A 138 -2.93 13.22 -10.74
CA ASP A 138 -3.94 12.58 -11.61
C ASP A 138 -3.43 11.30 -12.27
N SER A 139 -2.12 11.13 -12.43
CA SER A 139 -1.55 9.89 -12.96
C SER A 139 -1.41 8.80 -11.91
N LEU A 140 -1.42 9.13 -10.63
CA LEU A 140 -1.31 8.17 -9.55
C LEU A 140 -2.63 7.44 -9.30
N VAL A 141 -2.54 6.14 -9.06
CA VAL A 141 -3.70 5.32 -8.69
C VAL A 141 -4.20 5.69 -7.30
N TYR A 142 -3.27 5.83 -6.34
CA TYR A 142 -3.56 6.22 -4.95
C TYR A 142 -2.91 7.55 -4.61
N ARG A 143 -3.68 8.46 -4.01
CA ARG A 143 -3.29 9.86 -3.77
C ARG A 143 -3.28 10.17 -2.29
N TYR A 144 -2.28 9.67 -1.58
CA TYR A 144 -2.12 9.96 -0.17
C TYR A 144 -1.34 11.27 0.06
N HIS A 145 -1.46 11.82 1.25
CA HIS A 145 -0.77 13.04 1.67
C HIS A 145 -0.37 12.97 3.17
N SER A 146 0.28 13.99 3.68
CA SER A 146 0.84 13.99 5.04
C SER A 146 -0.17 13.69 6.16
N LEU A 147 -1.45 14.03 5.98
CA LEU A 147 -2.51 13.73 6.95
C LEU A 147 -2.83 12.23 7.07
N ASN A 148 -2.42 11.43 6.09
CA ASN A 148 -2.60 9.98 6.14
C ASN A 148 -1.50 9.27 6.94
N ILE A 149 -0.36 9.94 7.18
CA ILE A 149 0.79 9.32 7.85
C ILE A 149 0.67 9.49 9.37
N VAL A 150 0.73 8.37 10.08
CA VAL A 150 0.69 8.31 11.55
C VAL A 150 1.86 7.51 12.09
N ASP A 151 2.23 7.71 13.35
CA ASP A 151 3.34 6.98 13.97
C ASP A 151 2.89 5.64 14.58
N GLY A 152 1.58 5.39 14.69
CA GLY A 152 0.99 4.15 15.19
C GLY A 152 -0.50 4.30 15.46
N LEU A 153 -1.11 3.26 16.05
CA LEU A 153 -2.49 3.31 16.50
C LEU A 153 -2.61 4.22 17.73
N PRO A 154 -3.72 4.96 17.87
CA PRO A 154 -4.00 5.70 19.10
C PRO A 154 -4.29 4.73 20.26
N ASP A 155 -3.83 5.11 21.47
CA ASP A 155 -4.09 4.36 22.69
C ASP A 155 -5.58 4.43 23.10
N ASP A 156 -5.99 3.55 24.02
CA ASP A 156 -7.32 3.52 24.64
C ASP A 156 -8.50 3.22 23.71
N HIS A 157 -8.27 2.52 22.59
CA HIS A 157 -9.33 2.07 21.69
C HIS A 157 -9.23 0.57 21.41
N ASP A 158 -10.39 -0.08 21.29
CA ASP A 158 -10.47 -1.47 20.84
C ASP A 158 -10.46 -1.53 19.31
N PHE A 159 -9.50 -2.25 18.74
CA PHE A 159 -9.36 -2.41 17.31
C PHE A 159 -9.78 -3.80 16.84
N GLU A 160 -10.51 -3.83 15.74
CA GLU A 160 -10.77 -5.03 14.94
C GLU A 160 -9.75 -5.06 13.80
N TYR A 161 -9.15 -6.23 13.55
CA TYR A 161 -8.10 -6.39 12.54
C TYR A 161 -8.57 -7.22 11.36
N ILE A 162 -8.17 -6.82 10.16
CA ILE A 162 -8.42 -7.54 8.91
C ILE A 162 -7.10 -7.72 8.17
N LEU A 163 -6.85 -8.95 7.73
CA LEU A 163 -5.72 -9.26 6.86
C LEU A 163 -6.17 -9.36 5.41
N GLY A 164 -5.57 -8.55 4.54
CA GLY A 164 -5.66 -8.69 3.09
C GLY A 164 -4.41 -9.38 2.54
N VAL A 165 -4.62 -10.33 1.65
CA VAL A 165 -3.54 -11.09 1.01
C VAL A 165 -3.72 -11.05 -0.50
N ASP A 166 -2.71 -10.60 -1.21
CA ASP A 166 -2.59 -10.78 -2.65
C ASP A 166 -1.65 -11.94 -2.95
N LEU A 167 -2.18 -13.02 -3.53
CA LEU A 167 -1.44 -14.27 -3.74
C LEU A 167 -0.74 -14.25 -5.10
N GLY A 168 0.57 -14.01 -5.12
CA GLY A 168 1.42 -14.13 -6.31
C GLY A 168 2.38 -15.33 -6.21
N TYR A 169 2.36 -16.23 -7.20
CA TYR A 169 3.29 -17.38 -7.23
C TYR A 169 4.60 -17.04 -7.95
N HIS A 170 4.54 -16.35 -9.08
CA HIS A 170 5.69 -15.90 -9.85
C HIS A 170 6.16 -14.50 -9.46
N ASP A 171 5.21 -13.70 -8.99
CA ASP A 171 5.40 -12.36 -8.48
C ASP A 171 5.50 -12.37 -6.94
N ALA A 172 5.28 -11.25 -6.30
CA ALA A 172 5.27 -11.18 -4.85
C ALA A 172 3.90 -11.57 -4.26
N THR A 173 3.92 -12.27 -3.13
CA THR A 173 2.75 -12.37 -2.25
C THR A 173 2.80 -11.20 -1.27
N ALA A 174 1.70 -10.47 -1.16
CA ALA A 174 1.59 -9.31 -0.29
C ALA A 174 0.60 -9.55 0.86
N PHE A 175 0.94 -9.03 2.03
CA PHE A 175 0.14 -9.10 3.25
C PHE A 175 -0.06 -7.67 3.76
N VAL A 176 -1.29 -7.28 4.03
CA VAL A 176 -1.62 -5.97 4.59
C VAL A 176 -2.58 -6.14 5.75
N VAL A 177 -2.16 -5.67 6.91
CA VAL A 177 -2.98 -5.66 8.13
C VAL A 177 -3.64 -4.30 8.26
N MET A 178 -4.96 -4.31 8.32
CA MET A 178 -5.76 -3.11 8.61
C MET A 178 -6.44 -3.22 9.95
N ALA A 179 -6.50 -2.08 10.64
CA ALA A 179 -7.21 -1.92 11.90
C ALA A 179 -8.30 -0.86 11.77
N TYR A 180 -9.45 -1.10 12.39
CA TYR A 180 -10.51 -0.12 12.53
C TYR A 180 -11.19 -0.27 13.89
N SER A 181 -11.80 0.80 14.38
CA SER A 181 -12.54 0.80 15.65
C SER A 181 -13.93 1.38 15.42
N ARG A 182 -14.88 0.99 16.28
CA ARG A 182 -16.23 1.59 16.27
C ARG A 182 -16.25 2.99 16.89
N ASP A 183 -15.22 3.30 17.68
CA ASP A 183 -15.10 4.57 18.39
C ASP A 183 -14.36 5.64 17.58
N LEU A 184 -13.75 5.26 16.42
CA LEU A 184 -12.97 6.15 15.58
C LEU A 184 -13.47 6.13 14.14
N PRO A 185 -13.54 7.31 13.49
CA PRO A 185 -13.92 7.41 12.08
C PRO A 185 -12.77 7.03 11.13
N TYR A 186 -11.74 6.35 11.61
CA TYR A 186 -10.51 6.07 10.88
C TYR A 186 -10.31 4.58 10.65
N VAL A 187 -9.63 4.27 9.56
CA VAL A 187 -9.06 2.95 9.28
C VAL A 187 -7.55 3.10 9.11
N PHE A 188 -6.79 2.13 9.62
CA PHE A 188 -5.35 2.20 9.70
C PHE A 188 -4.72 1.02 8.96
N ILE A 189 -3.71 1.26 8.13
CA ILE A 189 -2.76 0.26 7.69
C ILE A 189 -1.66 0.21 8.74
N VAL A 190 -1.60 -0.88 9.51
CA VAL A 190 -0.70 -1.03 10.66
C VAL A 190 0.55 -1.82 10.33
N ASP A 191 0.43 -2.81 9.45
CA ASP A 191 1.54 -3.61 8.95
C ASP A 191 1.34 -3.95 7.48
N CYS A 192 2.41 -3.99 6.71
CA CYS A 192 2.37 -4.45 5.34
C CYS A 192 3.73 -5.04 4.95
N GLN A 193 3.69 -6.14 4.19
CA GLN A 193 4.86 -6.88 3.78
C GLN A 193 4.62 -7.51 2.42
N LYS A 194 5.66 -7.63 1.60
CA LYS A 194 5.62 -8.43 0.38
C LYS A 194 6.86 -9.29 0.23
N GLN A 195 6.69 -10.51 -0.26
CA GLN A 195 7.78 -11.45 -0.49
C GLN A 195 7.53 -12.25 -1.77
N SER A 196 8.56 -12.35 -2.60
CA SER A 196 8.51 -13.13 -3.85
C SER A 196 8.80 -14.61 -3.59
N LYS A 197 8.32 -15.48 -4.49
CA LYS A 197 8.62 -16.93 -4.52
C LYS A 197 8.21 -17.69 -3.26
N MET A 198 7.18 -17.26 -2.55
CA MET A 198 6.66 -17.98 -1.41
C MET A 198 5.93 -19.27 -1.83
N LEU A 199 6.22 -20.35 -1.16
CA LEU A 199 5.44 -21.58 -1.28
C LEU A 199 4.13 -21.46 -0.47
N PRO A 200 3.09 -22.24 -0.77
CA PRO A 200 1.86 -22.24 0.04
C PRO A 200 2.10 -22.48 1.54
N THR A 201 3.11 -23.27 1.88
CA THR A 201 3.53 -23.52 3.26
C THR A 201 4.03 -22.24 3.92
N ASP A 202 4.92 -21.51 3.24
CA ASP A 202 5.51 -20.26 3.74
C ASP A 202 4.43 -19.19 3.94
N ILE A 203 3.46 -19.13 3.01
CA ILE A 203 2.30 -18.24 3.11
C ILE A 203 1.44 -18.58 4.32
N ALA A 204 1.18 -19.88 4.54
CA ALA A 204 0.39 -20.34 5.69
C ALA A 204 1.10 -20.05 7.02
N GLU A 205 2.40 -20.30 7.10
CA GLU A 205 3.23 -19.98 8.27
C GLU A 205 3.20 -18.46 8.53
N ARG A 206 3.37 -17.64 7.49
CA ARG A 206 3.34 -16.19 7.65
C ARG A 206 1.98 -15.67 8.11
N ILE A 207 0.87 -16.20 7.57
CA ILE A 207 -0.47 -15.86 8.07
C ILE A 207 -0.63 -16.31 9.54
N GLY A 208 -0.08 -17.44 9.91
CA GLY A 208 -0.07 -17.93 11.29
C GLY A 208 0.68 -16.97 12.23
N ASP A 209 1.90 -16.55 11.87
CA ASP A 209 2.68 -15.58 12.64
C ASP A 209 1.93 -14.26 12.85
N LEU A 210 1.31 -13.76 11.77
CA LEU A 210 0.50 -12.53 11.85
C LEU A 210 -0.76 -12.74 12.70
N ALA A 211 -1.37 -13.94 12.68
CA ALA A 211 -2.53 -14.25 13.52
C ALA A 211 -2.18 -14.41 15.00
N ASP A 212 -0.93 -14.74 15.33
CA ASP A 212 -0.44 -14.74 16.70
C ASP A 212 -0.21 -13.30 17.25
N GLU A 213 0.05 -12.35 16.35
CA GLU A 213 0.24 -10.94 16.70
C GLU A 213 -1.07 -10.13 16.68
N TYR A 214 -1.95 -10.42 15.70
CA TYR A 214 -3.21 -9.71 15.48
C TYR A 214 -4.39 -10.68 15.56
N ASP A 215 -5.40 -10.38 16.36
CA ASP A 215 -6.64 -11.17 16.42
C ASP A 215 -7.54 -10.80 15.23
N PHE A 216 -7.35 -11.48 14.09
CA PHE A 216 -8.08 -11.16 12.86
C PHE A 216 -9.55 -11.54 12.94
N THR A 217 -10.42 -10.56 12.79
CA THR A 217 -11.86 -10.80 12.57
C THR A 217 -12.12 -11.41 11.20
N ARG A 218 -11.25 -11.14 10.23
CA ARG A 218 -11.34 -11.67 8.87
C ARG A 218 -9.99 -11.68 8.15
N ILE A 219 -9.78 -12.74 7.37
CA ILE A 219 -8.64 -12.88 6.44
C ILE A 219 -9.23 -12.98 5.03
N VAL A 220 -8.86 -12.08 4.13
CA VAL A 220 -9.33 -12.06 2.73
C VAL A 220 -8.16 -12.21 1.78
N ALA A 221 -8.32 -13.05 0.76
CA ALA A 221 -7.27 -13.27 -0.22
C ALA A 221 -7.79 -13.30 -1.65
N ASP A 222 -6.93 -12.94 -2.61
CA ASP A 222 -7.19 -13.17 -4.01
C ASP A 222 -7.25 -14.66 -4.31
N THR A 223 -8.44 -15.16 -4.65
CA THR A 223 -8.68 -16.55 -5.02
C THR A 223 -8.75 -16.79 -6.53
N GLY A 224 -8.31 -15.83 -7.35
CA GLY A 224 -8.25 -15.95 -8.82
C GLY A 224 -7.30 -17.07 -9.26
N GLY A 225 -7.62 -17.73 -10.38
CA GLY A 225 -6.76 -18.78 -10.95
C GLY A 225 -6.54 -19.97 -10.02
N LEU A 226 -5.31 -20.19 -9.58
CA LEU A 226 -4.91 -21.28 -8.67
C LEU A 226 -5.36 -21.06 -7.23
N GLY A 227 -5.78 -19.85 -6.87
CA GLY A 227 -6.08 -19.44 -5.49
C GLY A 227 -7.21 -20.24 -4.82
N LYS A 228 -8.23 -20.71 -5.56
CA LYS A 228 -9.31 -21.50 -4.96
C LYS A 228 -8.82 -22.80 -4.32
N SER A 229 -7.92 -23.52 -4.98
CA SER A 229 -7.36 -24.78 -4.47
C SER A 229 -6.44 -24.51 -3.27
N ILE A 230 -5.70 -23.39 -3.32
CA ILE A 230 -4.79 -22.99 -2.23
C ILE A 230 -5.58 -22.59 -1.00
N VAL A 231 -6.65 -21.81 -1.16
CA VAL A 231 -7.53 -21.39 -0.05
C VAL A 231 -8.22 -22.58 0.61
N GLU A 232 -8.69 -23.55 -0.18
CA GLU A 232 -9.25 -24.79 0.35
C GLU A 232 -8.20 -25.58 1.15
N GLU A 233 -6.97 -25.66 0.64
CA GLU A 233 -5.84 -26.30 1.33
C GLU A 233 -5.49 -25.58 2.63
N PHE A 234 -5.46 -24.25 2.64
CA PHE A 234 -5.22 -23.47 3.85
C PHE A 234 -6.27 -23.75 4.93
N LYS A 235 -7.53 -23.83 4.53
CA LYS A 235 -8.62 -24.15 5.46
C LYS A 235 -8.52 -25.57 6.01
N VAL A 236 -8.25 -26.57 5.15
CA VAL A 236 -8.25 -27.98 5.53
C VAL A 236 -6.97 -28.38 6.26
N ARG A 237 -5.82 -27.93 5.78
CA ARG A 237 -4.50 -28.35 6.30
C ARG A 237 -4.02 -27.50 7.46
N TYR A 238 -4.27 -26.18 7.42
CA TYR A 238 -3.73 -25.23 8.40
C TYR A 238 -4.81 -24.61 9.30
N GLY A 239 -6.09 -24.91 9.05
CA GLY A 239 -7.20 -24.38 9.86
C GLY A 239 -7.43 -22.87 9.67
N LEU A 240 -6.86 -22.27 8.63
CA LEU A 240 -6.94 -20.82 8.38
C LEU A 240 -8.24 -20.46 7.65
N PRO A 241 -9.13 -19.66 8.25
CA PRO A 241 -10.42 -19.29 7.66
C PRO A 241 -10.26 -18.13 6.66
N ILE A 242 -9.67 -18.43 5.50
CA ILE A 242 -9.47 -17.44 4.44
C ILE A 242 -10.73 -17.31 3.57
N TYR A 243 -11.16 -16.08 3.35
CA TYR A 243 -12.29 -15.75 2.51
C TYR A 243 -11.84 -15.18 1.16
N PRO A 244 -12.60 -15.43 0.07
CA PRO A 244 -12.28 -14.83 -1.23
C PRO A 244 -12.46 -13.31 -1.18
N ALA A 245 -11.46 -12.58 -1.67
CA ALA A 245 -11.55 -11.13 -1.85
C ALA A 245 -12.55 -10.78 -2.97
N GLU A 246 -13.35 -9.76 -2.74
CA GLU A 246 -14.27 -9.22 -3.75
C GLU A 246 -13.50 -8.31 -4.72
N LYS A 247 -13.48 -8.67 -6.00
CA LYS A 247 -12.70 -7.98 -7.05
C LYS A 247 -13.55 -7.14 -8.01
N THR A 248 -14.87 -7.28 -7.95
CA THR A 248 -15.72 -6.55 -8.89
C THR A 248 -15.65 -5.05 -8.66
N LYS A 249 -15.77 -4.28 -9.75
CA LYS A 249 -15.75 -2.81 -9.72
C LYS A 249 -14.49 -2.21 -9.09
N LYS A 250 -13.31 -2.83 -9.29
CA LYS A 250 -12.04 -2.39 -8.70
C LYS A 250 -11.84 -0.87 -8.80
N MET A 251 -12.01 -0.28 -9.99
CA MET A 251 -11.88 1.17 -10.20
C MET A 251 -12.74 2.00 -9.27
N SER A 252 -14.03 1.67 -9.13
CA SER A 252 -14.93 2.42 -8.25
C SER A 252 -14.53 2.33 -6.78
N TYR A 253 -13.95 1.20 -6.35
CA TYR A 253 -13.45 1.05 -4.99
C TYR A 253 -12.12 1.77 -4.77
N ILE A 254 -11.26 1.86 -5.77
CA ILE A 254 -10.08 2.73 -5.74
C ILE A 254 -10.51 4.19 -5.59
N ASP A 255 -11.52 4.65 -6.32
CA ASP A 255 -12.05 6.01 -6.18
C ASP A 255 -12.60 6.27 -4.78
N MET A 256 -13.31 5.31 -4.18
CA MET A 256 -13.80 5.42 -2.81
C MET A 256 -12.66 5.45 -1.78
N MET A 257 -11.64 4.60 -1.97
CA MET A 257 -10.46 4.57 -1.09
C MET A 257 -9.65 5.87 -1.22
N ASN A 258 -9.58 6.47 -2.42
CA ASN A 258 -9.00 7.79 -2.63
C ASN A 258 -9.81 8.90 -1.93
N SER A 259 -11.12 8.76 -1.81
CA SER A 259 -11.93 9.70 -1.02
C SER A 259 -11.57 9.61 0.47
N ASP A 260 -11.42 8.39 1.01
CA ASP A 260 -10.96 8.19 2.39
C ASP A 260 -9.53 8.72 2.61
N LEU A 261 -8.66 8.62 1.60
CA LEU A 261 -7.33 9.23 1.65
C LEU A 261 -7.43 10.75 1.66
N ALA A 262 -8.21 11.36 0.77
CA ALA A 262 -8.39 12.81 0.68
C ALA A 262 -8.98 13.41 1.97
N ASP A 263 -9.94 12.71 2.58
CA ASP A 263 -10.57 13.11 3.84
C ASP A 263 -9.70 12.77 5.07
N GLY A 264 -8.56 12.10 4.87
CA GLY A 264 -7.68 11.68 5.96
C GLY A 264 -8.29 10.59 6.85
N ILE A 265 -9.29 9.86 6.37
CA ILE A 265 -9.91 8.72 7.07
C ILE A 265 -8.98 7.52 7.05
N LEU A 266 -8.39 7.22 5.90
CA LEU A 266 -7.40 6.15 5.78
C LEU A 266 -6.03 6.65 6.26
N LYS A 267 -5.50 5.97 7.27
CA LYS A 267 -4.21 6.24 7.90
C LYS A 267 -3.22 5.13 7.58
N VAL A 268 -1.95 5.47 7.51
CA VAL A 268 -0.85 4.53 7.22
C VAL A 268 0.27 4.76 8.21
N THR A 269 0.77 3.71 8.81
CA THR A 269 1.93 3.79 9.70
C THR A 269 3.15 4.26 8.93
N ARG A 270 3.89 5.20 9.50
CA ARG A 270 5.11 5.77 8.93
C ARG A 270 6.12 4.67 8.58
N GLY A 271 6.70 4.76 7.38
CA GLY A 271 7.70 3.79 6.90
C GLY A 271 7.11 2.48 6.37
N SER A 272 5.77 2.38 6.22
CA SER A 272 5.13 1.23 5.59
C SER A 272 5.48 1.11 4.11
N ASP A 273 5.76 -0.10 3.64
CA ASP A 273 6.14 -0.42 2.25
C ASP A 273 5.11 0.01 1.20
N ILE A 274 3.84 0.03 1.59
CA ILE A 274 2.75 0.43 0.70
C ILE A 274 2.87 1.90 0.24
N LEU A 275 3.51 2.75 1.04
CA LEU A 275 3.72 4.16 0.67
C LEU A 275 4.59 4.29 -0.57
N ASP A 276 5.64 3.46 -0.68
CA ASP A 276 6.50 3.42 -1.86
C ASP A 276 5.75 2.91 -3.09
N GLU A 277 4.93 1.88 -2.91
CA GLU A 277 4.12 1.35 -4.01
C GLU A 277 3.10 2.38 -4.49
N TRP A 278 2.39 3.05 -3.58
CA TRP A 278 1.43 4.11 -3.93
C TRP A 278 2.07 5.35 -4.55
N GLN A 279 3.31 5.66 -4.20
CA GLN A 279 4.04 6.77 -4.84
C GLN A 279 4.35 6.50 -6.32
N ASN A 280 4.50 5.24 -6.69
CA ASN A 280 4.94 4.86 -8.02
C ASN A 280 3.82 4.31 -8.90
N LEU A 281 2.78 3.71 -8.31
CA LEU A 281 1.70 3.06 -9.05
C LEU A 281 0.87 4.08 -9.83
N GLN A 282 0.87 3.95 -11.13
CA GLN A 282 0.23 4.86 -12.06
C GLN A 282 -0.87 4.16 -12.88
N TRP A 283 -1.79 4.94 -13.39
CA TRP A 283 -2.72 4.49 -14.41
C TRP A 283 -2.01 4.29 -15.74
N ASP A 284 -2.52 3.41 -16.58
CA ASP A 284 -2.09 3.32 -17.98
C ASP A 284 -2.47 4.62 -18.75
N GLU A 285 -1.97 4.77 -19.98
CA GLU A 285 -2.20 5.96 -20.80
C GLU A 285 -3.69 6.29 -21.02
N ASP A 286 -4.56 5.29 -20.98
CA ASP A 286 -6.00 5.43 -21.17
C ASP A 286 -6.77 5.60 -19.84
N HIS A 287 -6.12 5.57 -18.70
CA HIS A 287 -6.71 5.59 -17.35
C HIS A 287 -7.78 4.50 -17.12
N ARG A 288 -7.58 3.32 -17.72
CA ARG A 288 -8.54 2.20 -17.63
C ARG A 288 -8.12 1.10 -16.69
N LYS A 289 -6.84 0.99 -16.45
CA LYS A 289 -6.22 0.01 -15.56
C LYS A 289 -4.91 0.56 -15.02
N GLU A 290 -4.40 -0.09 -13.99
CA GLU A 290 -3.06 0.17 -13.49
C GLU A 290 -2.02 -0.17 -14.55
N ASP A 291 -0.96 0.63 -14.64
CA ASP A 291 0.14 0.40 -15.56
C ASP A 291 0.96 -0.82 -15.09
N PRO A 292 1.06 -1.89 -15.89
CA PRO A 292 1.72 -3.13 -15.50
C PRO A 292 3.25 -3.02 -15.30
N ARG A 293 3.82 -1.84 -15.53
CA ARG A 293 5.24 -1.56 -15.25
C ARG A 293 5.51 -1.34 -13.76
N PHE A 294 4.47 -1.11 -12.97
CA PHE A 294 4.57 -0.81 -11.55
C PHE A 294 3.97 -1.94 -10.72
N ASP A 295 4.59 -2.21 -9.58
CA ASP A 295 4.04 -3.14 -8.59
C ASP A 295 2.72 -2.62 -8.02
N ASN A 296 1.78 -3.53 -7.78
CA ASN A 296 0.47 -3.21 -7.18
C ASN A 296 0.01 -4.25 -6.14
N HIS A 297 0.92 -5.09 -5.67
CA HIS A 297 0.59 -6.21 -4.79
C HIS A 297 0.11 -5.76 -3.40
N LEU A 298 0.83 -4.81 -2.78
CA LEU A 298 0.41 -4.23 -1.50
C LEU A 298 -0.85 -3.39 -1.66
N ALA A 299 -0.98 -2.66 -2.77
CA ALA A 299 -2.16 -1.87 -3.08
C ALA A 299 -3.40 -2.74 -3.25
N ASP A 300 -3.29 -3.89 -3.91
CA ASP A 300 -4.39 -4.84 -4.08
C ASP A 300 -4.76 -5.51 -2.74
N ALA A 301 -3.77 -6.00 -1.99
CA ALA A 301 -4.00 -6.56 -0.66
C ALA A 301 -4.67 -5.55 0.29
N ALA A 302 -4.22 -4.29 0.26
CA ALA A 302 -4.83 -3.20 1.02
C ALA A 302 -6.27 -2.94 0.60
N LEU A 303 -6.54 -2.89 -0.71
CA LEU A 303 -7.90 -2.69 -1.23
C LEU A 303 -8.85 -3.81 -0.79
N TYR A 304 -8.37 -5.08 -0.77
CA TYR A 304 -9.16 -6.22 -0.31
C TYR A 304 -9.51 -6.10 1.17
N ALA A 305 -8.53 -5.77 2.03
CA ALA A 305 -8.76 -5.58 3.45
C ALA A 305 -9.65 -4.38 3.75
N TRP A 306 -9.41 -3.24 3.08
CA TRP A 306 -10.18 -2.01 3.26
C TRP A 306 -11.67 -2.20 2.96
N ARG A 307 -12.02 -3.00 1.94
CA ARG A 307 -13.42 -3.30 1.60
C ARG A 307 -14.17 -4.07 2.70
N GLU A 308 -13.46 -4.75 3.57
CA GLU A 308 -14.04 -5.50 4.69
C GLU A 308 -14.09 -4.67 5.99
N CYS A 309 -13.32 -3.58 6.09
CA CYS A 309 -13.35 -2.68 7.23
C CYS A 309 -14.72 -2.01 7.40
N ARG A 310 -15.21 -1.95 8.64
CA ARG A 310 -16.51 -1.36 8.96
C ARG A 310 -16.42 0.06 9.52
N HIS A 311 -15.35 0.77 9.23
CA HIS A 311 -15.08 2.14 9.69
C HIS A 311 -16.20 3.14 9.35
N TYR A 312 -16.96 2.90 8.29
CA TYR A 312 -18.14 3.70 7.92
C TYR A 312 -19.33 3.52 8.87
N ARG A 313 -19.26 2.59 9.83
CA ARG A 313 -20.28 2.40 10.89
C ARG A 313 -19.96 3.17 12.15
N TYR A 314 -18.94 4.02 12.10
CA TYR A 314 -18.62 4.91 13.20
C TYR A 314 -19.83 5.78 13.56
N GLU A 315 -20.16 5.78 14.84
CA GLU A 315 -21.13 6.70 15.43
C GLU A 315 -20.37 7.65 16.34
N ALA A 316 -20.40 8.94 16.01
CA ALA A 316 -19.75 9.94 16.85
C ALA A 316 -20.26 9.82 18.30
N PRO A 317 -19.38 9.78 19.30
CA PRO A 317 -19.80 9.79 20.69
C PRO A 317 -20.69 10.99 20.93
N VAL A 318 -21.88 10.75 21.45
CA VAL A 318 -22.78 11.84 21.86
C VAL A 318 -22.07 12.56 23.00
N GLU A 319 -21.67 13.81 22.78
CA GLU A 319 -21.09 14.63 23.85
C GLU A 319 -22.08 14.64 25.02
N LYS A 320 -21.65 14.03 26.14
CA LYS A 320 -22.49 14.07 27.35
C LYS A 320 -22.56 15.51 27.81
N PRO A 321 -23.79 16.01 28.04
CA PRO A 321 -23.98 17.38 28.54
C PRO A 321 -23.19 17.61 29.82
N LYS A 322 -22.59 18.79 29.97
CA LYS A 322 -21.79 19.12 31.16
C LYS A 322 -22.66 19.01 32.42
N TYR A 323 -22.08 18.41 33.45
CA TYR A 323 -22.75 18.32 34.77
C TYR A 323 -23.30 19.68 35.24
N GLY A 324 -24.58 19.69 35.66
CA GLY A 324 -25.27 20.88 36.16
C GLY A 324 -25.94 21.76 35.09
N THR A 325 -25.80 21.42 33.80
CA THR A 325 -26.59 22.06 32.74
C THR A 325 -27.99 21.46 32.66
N ARG A 326 -28.90 22.17 32.03
CA ARG A 326 -30.30 21.70 31.86
C ARG A 326 -30.31 20.42 31.02
N GLU A 327 -29.53 20.40 29.97
CA GLU A 327 -29.36 19.24 29.07
C GLU A 327 -28.84 18.00 29.83
N TYR A 328 -27.99 18.20 30.84
CA TYR A 328 -27.51 17.10 31.69
C TYR A 328 -28.68 16.51 32.53
N TRP A 329 -29.52 17.34 33.11
CA TRP A 329 -30.62 16.85 33.90
C TRP A 329 -31.73 16.24 33.05
N ASP A 330 -32.00 16.79 31.86
CA ASP A 330 -32.92 16.20 30.89
C ASP A 330 -32.44 14.81 30.47
N MET A 331 -31.13 14.64 30.16
CA MET A 331 -30.53 13.34 29.84
C MET A 331 -30.64 12.34 31.02
N VAL A 332 -30.41 12.77 32.24
CA VAL A 332 -30.53 11.90 33.43
C VAL A 332 -32.00 11.45 33.63
N GLU A 333 -32.95 12.33 33.39
CA GLU A 333 -34.39 12.02 33.46
C GLU A 333 -34.80 11.02 32.36
N ASP A 334 -34.37 11.25 31.12
CA ASP A 334 -34.63 10.35 29.99
C ASP A 334 -34.04 8.96 30.23
N ASN A 335 -32.81 8.88 30.73
CA ASN A 335 -32.18 7.59 31.07
C ASN A 335 -32.91 6.86 32.19
N TYR A 336 -33.37 7.59 33.19
CA TYR A 336 -34.17 7.02 34.29
C TYR A 336 -35.48 6.40 33.79
N TRP A 337 -36.20 7.10 32.92
CA TRP A 337 -37.47 6.62 32.34
C TRP A 337 -37.21 5.44 31.40
N ALA A 338 -36.17 5.48 30.58
CA ALA A 338 -35.78 4.37 29.69
C ALA A 338 -35.37 3.10 30.48
N GLU A 339 -34.79 3.25 31.66
CA GLU A 339 -34.43 2.12 32.53
C GLU A 339 -35.70 1.58 33.24
N ALA A 340 -36.58 2.46 33.67
CA ALA A 340 -37.87 2.08 34.27
C ALA A 340 -38.77 1.32 33.28
N GLU A 341 -38.83 1.76 32.01
CA GLU A 341 -39.56 1.04 30.94
C GLU A 341 -38.97 -0.35 30.69
N ARG A 342 -37.65 -0.47 30.60
CA ARG A 342 -36.96 -1.78 30.43
C ARG A 342 -37.23 -2.74 31.58
N ASP A 343 -37.31 -2.23 32.81
CA ASP A 343 -37.65 -3.06 34.01
C ASP A 343 -39.13 -3.46 34.03
N LEU A 344 -40.04 -2.62 33.50
CA LEU A 344 -41.44 -2.98 33.30
C LEU A 344 -41.61 -4.09 32.28
N ASP A 345 -40.96 -3.97 31.11
CA ASP A 345 -40.98 -4.99 30.06
C ASP A 345 -40.38 -6.33 30.52
N ARG A 346 -39.31 -6.28 31.31
CA ARG A 346 -38.70 -7.47 31.91
C ARG A 346 -39.65 -8.14 32.90
N ASN A 347 -40.31 -7.37 33.74
CA ASN A 347 -41.29 -7.87 34.69
C ASN A 347 -42.54 -8.45 34.01
N GLU A 348 -42.97 -7.89 32.88
CA GLU A 348 -44.08 -8.46 32.10
C GLU A 348 -43.69 -9.75 31.42
N SER A 349 -42.49 -9.83 30.80
CA SER A 349 -41.97 -11.05 30.18
C SER A 349 -41.83 -12.18 31.21
N ASP A 350 -41.33 -11.92 32.42
CA ASP A 350 -41.21 -12.89 33.50
C ASP A 350 -42.59 -13.38 33.98
N LYS A 351 -43.61 -12.55 33.99
CA LYS A 351 -44.99 -12.96 34.29
C LYS A 351 -45.57 -13.89 33.22
N TRP A 352 -45.32 -13.64 31.95
CA TRP A 352 -45.74 -14.51 30.86
C TRP A 352 -45.04 -15.89 30.90
N TRP A 353 -43.76 -15.94 31.21
CA TRP A 353 -43.02 -17.22 31.41
C TRP A 353 -43.55 -17.98 32.62
N ALA A 354 -43.83 -17.31 33.74
CA ALA A 354 -44.37 -17.95 34.90
C ALA A 354 -45.80 -18.48 34.66
N ALA A 355 -46.61 -17.81 33.86
CA ALA A 355 -47.96 -18.28 33.52
C ALA A 355 -47.90 -19.47 32.52
N GLY A 356 -46.97 -19.45 31.54
CA GLY A 356 -46.77 -20.58 30.61
C GLY A 356 -46.34 -21.87 31.28
N THR A 357 -45.44 -21.77 32.25
CA THR A 357 -45.00 -22.96 33.04
C THR A 357 -46.06 -23.51 34.02
N ALA A 358 -47.06 -22.69 34.41
CA ALA A 358 -48.18 -23.16 35.23
C ALA A 358 -49.22 -23.93 34.42
N ILE A 359 -49.39 -23.61 33.11
CA ILE A 359 -50.30 -24.33 32.20
C ILE A 359 -49.75 -25.72 31.83
N GLU A 360 -48.43 -25.87 31.63
CA GLU A 360 -47.82 -27.17 31.34
C GLU A 360 -47.81 -28.16 32.50
N ARG A 361 -48.07 -27.69 33.74
CA ARG A 361 -48.19 -28.56 34.92
C ARG A 361 -49.60 -29.07 35.19
N LEU A 362 -50.59 -28.64 34.40
CA LEU A 362 -51.97 -29.03 34.50
C LEU A 362 -52.48 -29.90 33.35
N GLN A 363 -51.61 -30.32 32.46
CA GLN A 363 -51.81 -31.37 31.47
C GLN A 363 -50.97 -32.60 31.86
#